data_fa9063604dbc63791746ee980ec5fb0e
#
_entry.id   fa9063604dbc63791746ee980ec5fb0e
#
_cell.length_a   1.000
_cell.length_b   1.000
_cell.length_c   1.000
_cell.angle_alpha   90.00
_cell.angle_beta   90.00
_cell.angle_gamma   90.00
#
_symmetry.space_group_name_H-M   'P 1'
#
loop_
_entity.id
_entity.type
_entity.pdbx_description
1 polymer ?
#
loop_
_entity_poly.entity_id
_entity_poly.type
_entity_poly.pdbx_seq_one_letter_code
_entity_poly.pdbx_strand_id
1 'polypeptide(L)'
;KMKGKLIVFEGTDGSGKATQSRLLCERLTCEGVAYKNIDFPRYGKPSAAMVQEYLDGKLGRHPGDVNAYAASLMFSMDRYASYKQDWGAFYESGGLVIADRYTTSNAVHQASKLPDGEREKFLDWLFGFEYGLLGLPEPSLVFYLDVPTEVTERLMRERERATHTAADIHEADDAYLRECRENARGVAARCGWQRVDCTRDGQMRGIEDIHEEVYARVKALLG
;
A
#
# COMPACT_ATOMS: atom_id res chain seq x y z
N LYS A 1 -11.01 24.49 -8.97
CA LYS A 1 -11.41 23.12 -9.33
C LYS A 1 -11.19 22.25 -8.08
N MET A 2 -12.18 21.45 -7.70
CA MET A 2 -11.98 20.44 -6.65
C MET A 2 -11.01 19.40 -7.21
N LYS A 3 -9.93 19.12 -6.47
CA LYS A 3 -9.06 17.98 -6.78
C LYS A 3 -9.82 16.68 -6.54
N GLY A 4 -9.43 15.62 -7.21
CA GLY A 4 -9.96 14.28 -7.00
C GLY A 4 -9.74 13.77 -5.58
N LYS A 5 -10.26 12.60 -5.31
CA LYS A 5 -10.03 11.87 -4.05
C LYS A 5 -9.21 10.62 -4.33
N LEU A 6 -8.20 10.38 -3.51
CA LEU A 6 -7.37 9.19 -3.57
C LEU A 6 -7.53 8.39 -2.28
N ILE A 7 -8.04 7.17 -2.39
CA ILE A 7 -8.18 6.22 -1.28
C ILE A 7 -7.14 5.13 -1.45
N VAL A 8 -6.38 4.85 -0.41
CA VAL A 8 -5.29 3.86 -0.43
C VAL A 8 -5.58 2.74 0.56
N PHE A 9 -5.39 1.50 0.12
CA PHE A 9 -5.31 0.34 1.00
C PHE A 9 -3.84 0.02 1.27
N GLU A 10 -3.48 -0.02 2.54
CA GLU A 10 -2.14 -0.33 3.03
C GLU A 10 -2.21 -1.49 4.05
N GLY A 11 -1.12 -2.22 4.18
CA GLY A 11 -0.97 -3.36 5.08
C GLY A 11 0.09 -4.33 4.55
N THR A 12 0.59 -5.19 5.42
CA THR A 12 1.54 -6.24 5.04
C THR A 12 0.90 -7.25 4.08
N ASP A 13 1.71 -8.05 3.41
CA ASP A 13 1.20 -9.08 2.50
C ASP A 13 0.34 -10.09 3.26
N GLY A 14 -0.72 -10.56 2.62
CA GLY A 14 -1.73 -11.40 3.27
C GLY A 14 -2.76 -10.66 4.15
N SER A 15 -2.70 -9.33 4.27
CA SER A 15 -3.65 -8.57 5.11
C SER A 15 -5.04 -8.36 4.50
N GLY A 16 -5.25 -8.74 3.24
CA GLY A 16 -6.55 -8.61 2.57
C GLY A 16 -6.77 -7.33 1.77
N LYS A 17 -5.72 -6.53 1.50
CA LYS A 17 -5.81 -5.28 0.71
C LYS A 17 -6.55 -5.45 -0.60
N ALA A 18 -6.10 -6.39 -1.45
CA ALA A 18 -6.69 -6.65 -2.75
C ALA A 18 -8.18 -7.05 -2.64
N THR A 19 -8.53 -7.83 -1.62
CA THR A 19 -9.92 -8.23 -1.36
C THR A 19 -10.78 -7.02 -1.03
N GLN A 20 -10.35 -6.18 -0.11
CA GLN A 20 -11.11 -5.00 0.31
C GLN A 20 -11.18 -3.93 -0.78
N SER A 21 -10.08 -3.73 -1.53
CA SER A 21 -10.08 -2.85 -2.71
C SER A 21 -11.09 -3.30 -3.76
N ARG A 22 -11.10 -4.60 -4.09
CA ARG A 22 -12.04 -5.20 -5.05
C ARG A 22 -13.49 -5.02 -4.59
N LEU A 23 -13.81 -5.35 -3.34
CA LEU A 23 -15.16 -5.21 -2.79
C LEU A 23 -15.65 -3.76 -2.81
N LEU A 24 -14.76 -2.82 -2.47
CA LEU A 24 -15.06 -1.39 -2.57
C LEU A 24 -15.38 -1.00 -4.01
N CYS A 25 -14.57 -1.43 -4.98
CA CYS A 25 -14.79 -1.17 -6.39
C CYS A 25 -16.12 -1.75 -6.89
N GLU A 26 -16.46 -2.99 -6.53
CA GLU A 26 -17.73 -3.63 -6.86
C GLU A 26 -18.92 -2.85 -6.31
N ARG A 27 -18.84 -2.43 -5.06
CA ARG A 27 -19.92 -1.64 -4.43
C ARG A 27 -20.10 -0.28 -5.08
N LEU A 28 -19.00 0.46 -5.34
CA LEU A 28 -19.05 1.75 -6.04
C LEU A 28 -19.64 1.61 -7.45
N THR A 29 -19.33 0.51 -8.15
CA THR A 29 -19.93 0.20 -9.45
C THR A 29 -21.44 0.01 -9.35
N CYS A 30 -21.90 -0.75 -8.35
CA CYS A 30 -23.35 -0.95 -8.11
C CYS A 30 -24.07 0.36 -7.76
N GLU A 31 -23.38 1.31 -7.13
CA GLU A 31 -23.92 2.62 -6.78
C GLU A 31 -23.77 3.67 -7.89
N GLY A 32 -23.19 3.29 -9.04
CA GLY A 32 -23.00 4.19 -10.18
C GLY A 32 -21.94 5.27 -9.98
N VAL A 33 -21.04 5.08 -9.01
CA VAL A 33 -19.93 6.00 -8.75
C VAL A 33 -18.77 5.70 -9.69
N ALA A 34 -18.34 6.70 -10.46
CA ALA A 34 -17.18 6.56 -11.34
C ALA A 34 -15.87 6.60 -10.56
N TYR A 35 -14.99 5.65 -10.80
CA TYR A 35 -13.66 5.55 -10.17
C TYR A 35 -12.61 4.97 -11.13
N LYS A 36 -11.35 5.13 -10.78
CA LYS A 36 -10.23 4.33 -11.31
C LYS A 36 -9.64 3.48 -10.20
N ASN A 37 -9.35 2.21 -10.51
CA ASN A 37 -8.61 1.32 -9.63
C ASN A 37 -7.17 1.19 -10.14
N ILE A 38 -6.20 1.36 -9.24
CA ILE A 38 -4.77 1.26 -9.53
C ILE A 38 -4.10 0.39 -8.48
N ASP A 39 -3.00 -0.23 -8.86
CA ASP A 39 -2.18 -1.05 -7.98
C ASP A 39 -0.68 -0.82 -8.21
N PHE A 40 0.11 -1.02 -7.20
CA PHE A 40 1.56 -0.88 -7.25
C PHE A 40 2.26 -2.04 -6.56
N PRO A 41 3.41 -2.53 -7.13
CA PRO A 41 4.02 -2.08 -8.40
C PRO A 41 3.24 -2.56 -9.62
N ARG A 42 3.33 -1.82 -10.72
CA ARG A 42 2.66 -2.17 -11.99
C ARG A 42 3.46 -3.21 -12.77
N TYR A 43 3.48 -4.43 -12.28
CA TYR A 43 4.20 -5.53 -12.92
C TYR A 43 3.96 -5.63 -14.43
N GLY A 44 5.04 -5.89 -15.19
CA GLY A 44 4.99 -5.95 -16.65
C GLY A 44 5.03 -4.59 -17.36
N LYS A 45 4.99 -3.46 -16.64
CA LYS A 45 5.23 -2.15 -17.24
C LYS A 45 6.71 -1.77 -17.17
N PRO A 46 7.23 -1.05 -18.18
CA PRO A 46 8.65 -0.62 -18.20
C PRO A 46 9.05 0.18 -16.96
N SER A 47 8.15 0.97 -16.41
CA SER A 47 8.39 1.78 -15.20
C SER A 47 8.58 0.95 -13.94
N ALA A 48 8.08 -0.29 -13.89
CA ALA A 48 8.23 -1.21 -12.75
C ALA A 48 9.40 -2.20 -12.93
N ALA A 49 10.17 -2.12 -14.01
CA ALA A 49 11.24 -3.09 -14.28
C ALA A 49 12.30 -3.15 -13.16
N MET A 50 12.77 -1.99 -12.67
CA MET A 50 13.72 -1.93 -11.57
C MET A 50 13.14 -2.42 -10.24
N VAL A 51 11.86 -2.16 -10.01
CA VAL A 51 11.15 -2.70 -8.85
C VAL A 51 11.09 -4.22 -8.91
N GLN A 52 10.78 -4.78 -10.07
CA GLN A 52 10.77 -6.23 -10.29
C GLN A 52 12.15 -6.85 -10.00
N GLU A 53 13.22 -6.27 -10.53
CA GLU A 53 14.58 -6.76 -10.27
C GLU A 53 14.97 -6.69 -8.79
N TYR A 54 14.55 -5.65 -8.09
CA TYR A 54 14.73 -5.53 -6.66
C TYR A 54 13.97 -6.63 -5.89
N LEU A 55 12.68 -6.80 -6.16
CA LEU A 55 11.85 -7.80 -5.47
C LEU A 55 12.24 -9.24 -5.81
N ASP A 56 12.74 -9.50 -7.04
CA ASP A 56 13.30 -10.78 -7.46
C ASP A 56 14.67 -11.08 -6.81
N GLY A 57 15.20 -10.18 -5.98
CA GLY A 57 16.49 -10.36 -5.28
C GLY A 57 17.72 -10.22 -6.17
N LYS A 58 17.60 -9.62 -7.39
CA LYS A 58 18.73 -9.42 -8.29
C LYS A 58 19.67 -8.28 -7.86
N LEU A 59 19.18 -7.36 -7.02
CA LEU A 59 19.96 -6.27 -6.44
C LEU A 59 20.42 -6.55 -5.00
N GLY A 60 20.11 -7.74 -4.49
CA GLY A 60 20.42 -8.20 -3.14
C GLY A 60 19.37 -9.20 -2.67
N ARG A 61 19.75 -10.14 -1.81
CA ARG A 61 18.87 -11.25 -1.39
C ARG A 61 18.01 -10.92 -0.17
N HIS A 62 18.36 -9.85 0.52
CA HIS A 62 17.62 -9.39 1.69
C HIS A 62 17.12 -7.96 1.48
N PRO A 63 16.00 -7.56 2.11
CA PRO A 63 15.47 -6.19 1.99
C PRO A 63 16.49 -5.11 2.31
N GLY A 64 17.39 -5.37 3.29
CA GLY A 64 18.43 -4.44 3.74
C GLY A 64 19.62 -4.27 2.78
N ASP A 65 19.79 -5.14 1.78
CA ASP A 65 20.92 -5.05 0.83
C ASP A 65 20.80 -3.82 -0.09
N VAL A 66 19.59 -3.30 -0.28
CA VAL A 66 19.34 -2.05 -1.01
C VAL A 66 18.86 -1.01 -0.01
N ASN A 67 19.53 0.14 0.05
CA ASN A 67 19.16 1.18 1.01
C ASN A 67 17.74 1.72 0.76
N ALA A 68 17.12 2.26 1.82
CA ALA A 68 15.74 2.71 1.81
C ALA A 68 15.45 3.78 0.75
N TYR A 69 16.38 4.70 0.52
CA TYR A 69 16.23 5.80 -0.44
C TYR A 69 16.27 5.28 -1.89
N ALA A 70 17.26 4.44 -2.22
CA ALA A 70 17.39 3.86 -3.56
C ALA A 70 16.17 3.00 -3.92
N ALA A 71 15.73 2.13 -3.01
CA ALA A 71 14.53 1.33 -3.22
C ALA A 71 13.30 2.22 -3.41
N SER A 72 13.15 3.28 -2.59
CA SER A 72 12.03 4.21 -2.71
C SER A 72 11.96 4.89 -4.06
N LEU A 73 13.11 5.30 -4.63
CA LEU A 73 13.13 5.93 -5.96
C LEU A 73 12.59 5.00 -7.06
N MET A 74 12.89 3.70 -7.00
CA MET A 74 12.38 2.73 -7.98
C MET A 74 10.85 2.69 -7.96
N PHE A 75 10.25 2.57 -6.79
CA PHE A 75 8.80 2.58 -6.61
C PHE A 75 8.16 3.93 -6.98
N SER A 76 8.84 5.04 -6.63
CA SER A 76 8.34 6.39 -6.92
C SER A 76 8.24 6.65 -8.42
N MET A 77 9.21 6.17 -9.22
CA MET A 77 9.18 6.31 -10.67
C MET A 77 8.03 5.53 -11.31
N ASP A 78 7.68 4.37 -10.80
CA ASP A 78 6.51 3.63 -11.27
C ASP A 78 5.20 4.37 -10.95
N ARG A 79 5.08 4.92 -9.74
CA ARG A 79 3.92 5.78 -9.37
C ARG A 79 3.82 7.02 -10.25
N TYR A 80 4.92 7.72 -10.45
CA TYR A 80 4.94 8.91 -11.29
C TYR A 80 4.56 8.62 -12.74
N ALA A 81 5.11 7.57 -13.33
CA ALA A 81 4.75 7.14 -14.68
C ALA A 81 3.26 6.77 -14.78
N SER A 82 2.72 6.05 -13.78
CA SER A 82 1.30 5.72 -13.70
C SER A 82 0.43 6.97 -13.67
N TYR A 83 0.77 7.92 -12.79
CA TYR A 83 0.04 9.18 -12.68
C TYR A 83 -0.01 9.94 -14.02
N LYS A 84 1.13 10.07 -14.68
CA LYS A 84 1.24 10.81 -15.95
C LYS A 84 0.52 10.13 -17.11
N GLN A 85 0.54 8.79 -17.15
CA GLN A 85 0.07 8.03 -18.32
C GLN A 85 -1.38 7.58 -18.20
N ASP A 86 -1.91 7.43 -16.98
CA ASP A 86 -3.19 6.75 -16.79
C ASP A 86 -4.21 7.57 -15.99
N TRP A 87 -3.95 7.82 -14.71
CA TRP A 87 -5.00 8.29 -13.82
C TRP A 87 -4.94 9.77 -13.43
N GLY A 88 -3.83 10.45 -13.70
CA GLY A 88 -3.64 11.83 -13.27
C GLY A 88 -4.68 12.79 -13.84
N ALA A 89 -4.98 12.73 -15.14
CA ALA A 89 -5.99 13.59 -15.75
C ALA A 89 -7.40 13.36 -15.17
N PHE A 90 -7.74 12.10 -14.88
CA PHE A 90 -9.01 11.75 -14.22
C PHE A 90 -9.07 12.31 -12.78
N TYR A 91 -7.99 12.14 -12.02
CA TYR A 91 -7.88 12.71 -10.67
C TYR A 91 -7.99 14.25 -10.69
N GLU A 92 -7.25 14.92 -11.56
CA GLU A 92 -7.28 16.39 -11.68
C GLU A 92 -8.66 16.94 -12.13
N SER A 93 -9.48 16.11 -12.77
CA SER A 93 -10.87 16.47 -13.11
C SER A 93 -11.87 16.28 -11.96
N GLY A 94 -11.40 15.84 -10.78
CA GLY A 94 -12.24 15.58 -9.61
C GLY A 94 -12.59 14.10 -9.41
N GLY A 95 -11.95 13.18 -10.15
CA GLY A 95 -12.23 11.75 -10.11
C GLY A 95 -11.81 11.07 -8.81
N LEU A 96 -12.46 9.95 -8.51
CA LEU A 96 -12.13 9.06 -7.39
C LEU A 96 -11.14 7.99 -7.85
N VAL A 97 -10.02 7.86 -7.13
CA VAL A 97 -9.01 6.83 -7.39
C VAL A 97 -8.88 5.93 -6.17
N ILE A 98 -8.90 4.61 -6.41
CA ILE A 98 -8.70 3.57 -5.40
C ILE A 98 -7.35 2.92 -5.69
N ALA A 99 -6.47 2.87 -4.72
CA ALA A 99 -5.13 2.31 -4.87
C ALA A 99 -4.90 1.13 -3.90
N ASP A 100 -4.45 0.00 -4.44
CA ASP A 100 -3.81 -1.06 -3.64
C ASP A 100 -2.31 -0.73 -3.59
N ARG A 101 -1.84 -0.26 -2.44
CA ARG A 101 -0.52 0.33 -2.20
C ARG A 101 -0.30 1.69 -2.89
N TYR A 102 0.56 2.49 -2.30
CA TYR A 102 0.98 3.80 -2.81
C TYR A 102 2.33 4.21 -2.20
N THR A 103 2.62 5.49 -2.07
CA THR A 103 3.76 6.03 -1.30
C THR A 103 3.78 5.50 0.13
N THR A 104 2.63 5.23 0.69
CA THR A 104 2.41 4.61 2.01
C THR A 104 3.19 3.31 2.19
N SER A 105 3.31 2.48 1.14
CA SER A 105 4.11 1.25 1.20
C SER A 105 5.61 1.53 1.38
N ASN A 106 6.15 2.60 0.81
CA ASN A 106 7.54 2.99 1.09
C ASN A 106 7.70 3.50 2.52
N ALA A 107 6.72 4.24 3.03
CA ALA A 107 6.70 4.67 4.43
C ALA A 107 6.69 3.49 5.42
N VAL A 108 6.01 2.40 5.06
CA VAL A 108 5.99 1.17 5.86
C VAL A 108 7.28 0.36 5.65
N HIS A 109 7.54 -0.08 4.43
CA HIS A 109 8.57 -1.09 4.13
C HIS A 109 9.97 -0.50 4.11
N GLN A 110 10.18 0.67 3.52
CA GLN A 110 11.53 1.23 3.40
C GLN A 110 11.99 1.89 4.70
N ALA A 111 11.12 2.57 5.43
CA ALA A 111 11.48 3.12 6.73
C ALA A 111 11.87 2.03 7.75
N SER A 112 11.27 0.83 7.65
CA SER A 112 11.59 -0.30 8.54
C SER A 112 13.04 -0.80 8.42
N LYS A 113 13.74 -0.45 7.34
CA LYS A 113 15.17 -0.75 7.17
C LYS A 113 16.09 0.17 7.98
N LEU A 114 15.55 1.26 8.50
CA LEU A 114 16.30 2.31 9.17
C LEU A 114 16.15 2.20 10.69
N PRO A 115 17.19 2.60 11.44
CA PRO A 115 17.04 2.79 12.88
C PRO A 115 15.92 3.76 13.22
N ASP A 116 15.25 3.57 14.36
CA ASP A 116 14.10 4.39 14.77
C ASP A 116 14.38 5.89 14.71
N GLY A 117 15.56 6.32 15.13
CA GLY A 117 15.96 7.74 15.11
C GLY A 117 16.13 8.36 13.72
N GLU A 118 16.17 7.56 12.66
CA GLU A 118 16.30 8.02 11.28
C GLU A 118 14.96 7.96 10.49
N ARG A 119 13.98 7.22 11.00
CA ARG A 119 12.69 7.00 10.31
C ARG A 119 11.92 8.29 10.06
N GLU A 120 11.87 9.18 11.04
CA GLU A 120 11.18 10.48 10.91
C GLU A 120 11.77 11.31 9.77
N LYS A 121 13.10 11.43 9.70
CA LYS A 121 13.79 12.15 8.63
C LYS A 121 13.54 11.52 7.27
N PHE A 122 13.50 10.19 7.20
CA PHE A 122 13.17 9.48 5.97
C PHE A 122 11.74 9.74 5.53
N LEU A 123 10.77 9.72 6.43
CA LEU A 123 9.36 10.00 6.11
C LEU A 123 9.17 11.44 5.61
N ASP A 124 9.83 12.42 6.25
CA ASP A 124 9.81 13.82 5.79
C ASP A 124 10.38 13.94 4.37
N TRP A 125 11.51 13.27 4.11
CA TRP A 125 12.10 13.23 2.78
C TRP A 125 11.16 12.56 1.77
N LEU A 126 10.59 11.39 2.09
CA LEU A 126 9.74 10.62 1.19
C LEU A 126 8.51 11.41 0.76
N PHE A 127 7.80 11.99 1.72
CA PHE A 127 6.59 12.78 1.45
C PHE A 127 6.91 14.10 0.76
N GLY A 128 7.98 14.77 1.16
CA GLY A 128 8.48 15.96 0.48
C GLY A 128 8.90 15.68 -0.97
N PHE A 129 9.51 14.54 -1.22
CA PHE A 129 9.91 14.12 -2.55
C PHE A 129 8.70 13.76 -3.42
N GLU A 130 7.85 12.82 -2.99
CA GLU A 130 6.76 12.35 -3.83
C GLU A 130 5.60 13.36 -3.94
N TYR A 131 5.13 13.92 -2.83
CA TYR A 131 4.01 14.86 -2.85
C TYR A 131 4.45 16.28 -3.21
N GLY A 132 5.62 16.70 -2.75
CA GLY A 132 6.16 18.03 -2.99
C GLY A 132 6.85 18.16 -4.35
N LEU A 133 7.94 17.42 -4.59
CA LEU A 133 8.77 17.59 -5.78
C LEU A 133 8.20 16.91 -7.02
N LEU A 134 7.71 15.64 -6.90
CA LEU A 134 7.08 14.93 -8.01
C LEU A 134 5.64 15.41 -8.26
N GLY A 135 5.01 16.05 -7.29
CA GLY A 135 3.62 16.50 -7.39
C GLY A 135 2.60 15.39 -7.46
N LEU A 136 2.93 14.21 -6.93
CA LEU A 136 1.97 13.13 -6.79
C LEU A 136 0.90 13.50 -5.76
N PRO A 137 -0.38 13.13 -5.96
CA PRO A 137 -1.42 13.43 -4.99
C PRO A 137 -1.16 12.77 -3.63
N GLU A 138 -1.32 13.53 -2.57
CA GLU A 138 -1.41 12.97 -1.22
C GLU A 138 -2.76 12.24 -1.06
N PRO A 139 -2.79 11.05 -0.43
CA PRO A 139 -4.03 10.34 -0.20
C PRO A 139 -5.04 11.14 0.63
N SER A 140 -6.31 11.13 0.20
CA SER A 140 -7.42 11.69 0.97
C SER A 140 -7.84 10.80 2.13
N LEU A 141 -7.60 9.49 1.99
CA LEU A 141 -7.93 8.48 2.99
C LEU A 141 -6.99 7.27 2.80
N VAL A 142 -6.41 6.80 3.88
CA VAL A 142 -5.59 5.57 3.89
C VAL A 142 -6.20 4.60 4.87
N PHE A 143 -6.53 3.40 4.43
CA PHE A 143 -6.87 2.27 5.30
C PHE A 143 -5.63 1.44 5.57
N TYR A 144 -5.23 1.37 6.81
CA TYR A 144 -4.20 0.44 7.25
C TYR A 144 -4.87 -0.82 7.82
N LEU A 145 -4.81 -1.91 7.06
CA LEU A 145 -5.35 -3.20 7.46
C LEU A 145 -4.34 -3.89 8.41
N ASP A 146 -4.58 -3.78 9.70
CA ASP A 146 -3.70 -4.33 10.72
C ASP A 146 -4.05 -5.80 11.01
N VAL A 147 -3.15 -6.69 10.59
CA VAL A 147 -3.23 -8.14 10.82
C VAL A 147 -1.96 -8.59 11.53
N PRO A 148 -2.05 -9.38 12.62
CA PRO A 148 -0.89 -9.98 13.26
C PRO A 148 -0.03 -10.78 12.26
N THR A 149 1.30 -10.67 12.38
CA THR A 149 2.24 -11.30 11.45
C THR A 149 2.03 -12.82 11.35
N GLU A 150 1.76 -13.47 12.47
CA GLU A 150 1.50 -14.92 12.52
C GLU A 150 0.27 -15.33 11.70
N VAL A 151 -0.71 -14.43 11.59
CA VAL A 151 -1.92 -14.67 10.79
C VAL A 151 -1.61 -14.43 9.30
N THR A 152 -0.90 -13.36 8.97
CA THR A 152 -0.51 -13.07 7.58
C THR A 152 0.43 -14.12 7.02
N GLU A 153 1.42 -14.61 7.80
CA GLU A 153 2.30 -15.71 7.42
C GLU A 153 1.51 -16.98 7.05
N ARG A 154 0.51 -17.34 7.87
CA ARG A 154 -0.36 -18.48 7.58
C ARG A 154 -1.12 -18.29 6.26
N LEU A 155 -1.73 -17.12 6.06
CA LEU A 155 -2.50 -16.81 4.85
C LEU A 155 -1.62 -16.78 3.60
N MET A 156 -0.40 -16.25 3.70
CA MET A 156 0.56 -16.26 2.61
C MET A 156 0.97 -17.67 2.21
N ARG A 157 1.29 -18.55 3.17
CA ARG A 157 1.62 -19.96 2.91
C ARG A 157 0.45 -20.69 2.26
N GLU A 158 -0.78 -20.42 2.67
CA GLU A 158 -1.98 -21.00 2.03
C GLU A 158 -2.12 -20.53 0.58
N ARG A 159 -1.88 -19.22 0.30
CA ARG A 159 -1.87 -18.65 -1.05
C ARG A 159 -0.79 -19.28 -1.92
N GLU A 160 0.45 -19.36 -1.44
CA GLU A 160 1.58 -19.97 -2.18
C GLU A 160 1.28 -21.43 -2.59
N ARG A 161 0.70 -22.21 -1.69
CA ARG A 161 0.28 -23.58 -1.99
C ARG A 161 -0.81 -23.64 -3.06
N ALA A 162 -1.73 -22.68 -3.07
CA ALA A 162 -2.84 -22.62 -4.02
C ALA A 162 -2.42 -22.10 -5.40
N THR A 163 -1.46 -21.15 -5.45
CA THR A 163 -1.08 -20.44 -6.69
C THR A 163 0.27 -20.86 -7.26
N HIS A 164 1.06 -21.64 -6.52
CA HIS A 164 2.44 -22.03 -6.85
C HIS A 164 3.36 -20.82 -7.13
N THR A 165 3.10 -19.66 -6.51
CA THR A 165 3.93 -18.47 -6.62
C THR A 165 4.97 -18.46 -5.51
N ALA A 166 6.22 -18.08 -5.84
CA ALA A 166 7.28 -17.91 -4.85
C ALA A 166 7.12 -16.58 -4.12
N ALA A 167 7.52 -16.54 -2.84
CA ALA A 167 7.63 -15.31 -2.07
C ALA A 167 8.72 -14.39 -2.67
N ASP A 168 8.48 -13.09 -2.65
CA ASP A 168 9.52 -12.10 -2.96
C ASP A 168 10.47 -11.91 -1.76
N ILE A 169 11.51 -11.05 -1.90
CA ILE A 169 12.50 -10.83 -0.82
C ILE A 169 11.89 -10.21 0.44
N HIS A 170 10.79 -9.48 0.33
CA HIS A 170 10.09 -8.92 1.50
C HIS A 170 9.27 -10.00 2.20
N GLU A 171 8.50 -10.78 1.44
CA GLU A 171 7.64 -11.85 1.93
C GLU A 171 8.45 -13.00 2.57
N ALA A 172 9.69 -13.21 2.13
CA ALA A 172 10.56 -14.27 2.62
C ALA A 172 11.25 -13.97 3.96
N ASP A 173 11.16 -12.75 4.50
CA ASP A 173 11.84 -12.32 5.72
C ASP A 173 10.82 -11.99 6.84
N ASP A 174 10.54 -12.98 7.68
CA ASP A 174 9.56 -12.87 8.78
C ASP A 174 9.94 -11.79 9.80
N ALA A 175 11.23 -11.62 10.09
CA ALA A 175 11.68 -10.59 11.03
C ALA A 175 11.45 -9.19 10.46
N TYR A 176 11.73 -9.02 9.17
CA TYR A 176 11.44 -7.79 8.45
C TYR A 176 9.93 -7.49 8.39
N LEU A 177 9.08 -8.48 8.16
CA LEU A 177 7.63 -8.30 8.16
C LEU A 177 7.08 -7.83 9.52
N ARG A 178 7.63 -8.37 10.63
CA ARG A 178 7.28 -7.89 11.98
C ARG A 178 7.67 -6.44 12.19
N GLU A 179 8.87 -6.08 11.78
CA GLU A 179 9.36 -4.70 11.86
C GLU A 179 8.51 -3.76 11.00
N CYS A 180 8.11 -4.19 9.79
CA CYS A 180 7.21 -3.44 8.92
C CYS A 180 5.85 -3.20 9.59
N ARG A 181 5.30 -4.19 10.29
CA ARG A 181 4.03 -4.05 10.99
C ARG A 181 4.11 -3.06 12.16
N GLU A 182 5.16 -3.14 12.98
CA GLU A 182 5.36 -2.18 14.08
C GLU A 182 5.56 -0.76 13.55
N ASN A 183 6.39 -0.59 12.53
CA ASN A 183 6.57 0.70 11.87
C ASN A 183 5.25 1.23 11.27
N ALA A 184 4.48 0.36 10.61
CA ALA A 184 3.20 0.74 10.00
C ALA A 184 2.21 1.33 11.01
N ARG A 185 2.16 0.80 12.22
CA ARG A 185 1.33 1.34 13.30
C ARG A 185 1.77 2.74 13.71
N GLY A 186 3.06 2.97 13.83
CA GLY A 186 3.64 4.29 14.12
C GLY A 186 3.34 5.29 12.99
N VAL A 187 3.57 4.90 11.74
CA VAL A 187 3.29 5.74 10.57
C VAL A 187 1.79 6.04 10.46
N ALA A 188 0.93 5.04 10.66
CA ALA A 188 -0.51 5.21 10.62
C ALA A 188 -0.99 6.24 11.67
N ALA A 189 -0.47 6.14 12.89
CA ALA A 189 -0.78 7.09 13.96
C ALA A 189 -0.29 8.51 13.61
N ARG A 190 0.95 8.64 13.13
CA ARG A 190 1.54 9.92 12.72
C ARG A 190 0.77 10.58 11.58
N CYS A 191 0.39 9.82 10.56
CA CYS A 191 -0.23 10.33 9.33
C CYS A 191 -1.75 10.35 9.38
N GLY A 192 -2.36 9.96 10.50
CA GLY A 192 -3.82 9.95 10.64
C GLY A 192 -4.52 8.89 9.76
N TRP A 193 -3.83 7.79 9.43
CA TRP A 193 -4.45 6.70 8.67
C TRP A 193 -5.54 6.01 9.47
N GLN A 194 -6.53 5.51 8.78
CA GLN A 194 -7.61 4.74 9.38
C GLN A 194 -7.14 3.30 9.60
N ARG A 195 -6.74 3.00 10.82
CA ARG A 195 -6.40 1.64 11.21
C ARG A 195 -7.67 0.80 11.29
N VAL A 196 -7.67 -0.34 10.63
CA VAL A 196 -8.72 -1.35 10.67
C VAL A 196 -8.13 -2.61 11.30
N ASP A 197 -8.55 -2.94 12.51
CA ASP A 197 -8.19 -4.20 13.16
C ASP A 197 -8.91 -5.35 12.47
N CYS A 198 -8.16 -6.14 11.68
CA CYS A 198 -8.74 -7.22 10.87
C CYS A 198 -8.88 -8.54 11.62
N THR A 199 -8.50 -8.59 12.89
CA THR A 199 -8.62 -9.79 13.73
C THR A 199 -9.46 -9.51 14.98
N ARG A 200 -10.12 -10.55 15.47
CA ARG A 200 -10.79 -10.59 16.75
C ARG A 200 -10.50 -11.93 17.40
N ASP A 201 -10.08 -11.93 18.66
CA ASP A 201 -9.72 -13.15 19.42
C ASP A 201 -8.71 -14.05 18.68
N GLY A 202 -7.71 -13.43 18.03
CA GLY A 202 -6.65 -14.14 17.30
C GLY A 202 -7.06 -14.75 15.95
N GLN A 203 -8.29 -14.49 15.50
CA GLN A 203 -8.78 -14.96 14.19
C GLN A 203 -9.16 -13.79 13.29
N MET A 204 -9.10 -14.02 11.97
CA MET A 204 -9.57 -13.03 10.99
C MET A 204 -11.05 -12.76 11.18
N ARG A 205 -11.41 -11.48 11.16
CA ARG A 205 -12.80 -11.04 11.06
C ARG A 205 -13.39 -11.45 9.70
N GLY A 206 -14.70 -11.52 9.63
CA GLY A 206 -15.39 -11.76 8.37
C GLY A 206 -15.04 -10.69 7.32
N ILE A 207 -14.88 -11.12 6.07
CA ILE A 207 -14.53 -10.22 4.95
C ILE A 207 -15.56 -9.08 4.82
N GLU A 208 -16.84 -9.42 4.94
CA GLU A 208 -17.95 -8.44 4.87
C GLU A 208 -17.97 -7.49 6.07
N ASP A 209 -17.63 -7.98 7.27
CA ASP A 209 -17.56 -7.15 8.49
C ASP A 209 -16.47 -6.06 8.35
N ILE A 210 -15.30 -6.44 7.82
CA ILE A 210 -14.22 -5.48 7.51
C ILE A 210 -14.67 -4.52 6.40
N HIS A 211 -15.33 -5.04 5.36
CA HIS A 211 -15.79 -4.23 4.23
C HIS A 211 -16.80 -3.17 4.67
N GLU A 212 -17.76 -3.50 5.52
CA GLU A 212 -18.74 -2.53 6.01
C GLU A 212 -18.08 -1.39 6.82
N GLU A 213 -17.07 -1.70 7.62
CA GLU A 213 -16.28 -0.68 8.33
C GLU A 213 -15.53 0.24 7.37
N VAL A 214 -14.87 -0.33 6.36
CA VAL A 214 -14.18 0.42 5.29
C VAL A 214 -15.17 1.30 4.53
N TYR A 215 -16.27 0.72 4.08
CA TYR A 215 -17.26 1.44 3.28
C TYR A 215 -17.92 2.60 4.02
N ALA A 216 -18.23 2.44 5.31
CA ALA A 216 -18.80 3.53 6.11
C ALA A 216 -17.91 4.79 6.11
N ARG A 217 -16.59 4.60 6.17
CA ARG A 217 -15.63 5.71 6.11
C ARG A 217 -15.49 6.30 4.71
N VAL A 218 -15.52 5.46 3.68
CA VAL A 218 -15.54 5.93 2.29
C VAL A 218 -16.77 6.77 2.02
N LYS A 219 -17.94 6.31 2.47
CA LYS A 219 -19.20 7.05 2.32
C LYS A 219 -19.14 8.42 3.00
N ALA A 220 -18.58 8.49 4.20
CA ALA A 220 -18.40 9.76 4.90
C ALA A 220 -17.43 10.71 4.15
N LEU A 221 -16.43 10.18 3.44
CA LEU A 221 -15.53 10.97 2.60
C LEU A 221 -16.22 11.50 1.35
N LEU A 222 -17.12 10.73 0.75
CA LEU A 222 -17.77 11.08 -0.52
C LEU A 222 -18.95 12.05 -0.33
N GLY A 223 -19.56 12.08 0.84
CA GLY A 223 -20.67 12.99 1.22
C GLY A 223 -21.99 12.30 1.11
#